data_783bc3dc72ca6e3a41f062c4575effcf
#
_entry.id   783bc3dc72ca6e3a41f062c4575effcf
#
_cell.length_a   1.000
_cell.length_b   1.000
_cell.length_c   1.000
_cell.angle_alpha   90.00
_cell.angle_beta   90.00
_cell.angle_gamma   90.00
#
_symmetry.space_group_name_H-M   'P 1'
#
loop_
_entity.id
_entity.type
_entity.pdbx_description
1 polymer ?
#
loop_
_entity_poly.entity_id
_entity_poly.type
_entity_poly.pdbx_seq_one_letter_code
_entity_poly.pdbx_strand_id
1 'polypeptide(L)'
;GENIVNGQGKAGFRFGLPALLLFLGVGMLFGSDGLGIQFSNPSAAQFIGMLALSIILFSGGMDTKVAEVKPIASQGVVLATLGVLATTFITGGFIYWLFGLFGKYVTLTFPESLLLAAVMSSTDSASVFSILRSKGVYLKERLRPTLELESGSNDPMAYMLTLLLIAYIQSGGMNIWEAGLSLVIQLSVGAIAGFLLGRLAVLIINKIDIDNESLYPILLLATAFFTFAATTLCKGNGYLAVYIAGLVVGNAKIVHKKSMGTVFLERIS
;
A
#
# COMPACT_ATOMS: atom_id res chain seq x y z
N GLY A 1 5.45 -24.67 -20.39
CA GLY A 1 5.63 -23.26 -19.99
C GLY A 1 5.79 -23.04 -18.48
N GLU A 2 5.92 -24.09 -17.66
CA GLU A 2 5.98 -23.96 -16.17
C GLU A 2 7.39 -23.71 -15.60
N ASN A 3 8.42 -23.63 -16.40
CA ASN A 3 9.81 -23.67 -15.92
C ASN A 3 10.55 -22.34 -15.85
N ILE A 4 9.97 -21.23 -16.29
CA ILE A 4 10.67 -19.92 -16.29
C ILE A 4 10.27 -19.05 -15.09
N VAL A 5 9.05 -19.18 -14.56
CA VAL A 5 8.58 -18.46 -13.33
C VAL A 5 9.30 -18.97 -12.06
N ASN A 6 9.88 -20.17 -12.11
CA ASN A 6 10.56 -20.80 -10.98
C ASN A 6 12.00 -20.32 -10.72
N GLY A 7 12.59 -19.47 -11.54
CA GLY A 7 14.01 -19.10 -11.41
C GLY A 7 14.28 -17.97 -10.40
N GLN A 8 13.46 -16.97 -10.35
CA GLN A 8 13.70 -15.80 -9.49
C GLN A 8 13.19 -15.98 -8.05
N GLY A 9 12.15 -16.80 -7.84
CA GLY A 9 11.66 -17.13 -6.50
C GLY A 9 12.55 -18.10 -5.72
N LYS A 10 13.39 -18.89 -6.39
CA LYS A 10 14.17 -19.95 -5.73
C LYS A 10 15.31 -19.45 -4.84
N ALA A 11 15.94 -18.32 -5.14
CA ALA A 11 17.00 -17.78 -4.30
C ALA A 11 16.45 -17.19 -3.00
N GLY A 12 15.39 -16.38 -3.06
CA GLY A 12 14.71 -15.84 -1.88
C GLY A 12 14.03 -16.92 -1.04
N PHE A 13 13.40 -17.90 -1.68
CA PHE A 13 12.77 -19.06 -1.00
C PHE A 13 13.78 -19.93 -0.22
N ARG A 14 14.99 -20.09 -0.72
CA ARG A 14 16.03 -20.90 -0.06
C ARG A 14 16.59 -20.28 1.21
N PHE A 15 16.60 -18.93 1.30
CA PHE A 15 17.14 -18.21 2.45
C PHE A 15 16.06 -17.65 3.37
N GLY A 16 14.77 -17.76 3.02
CA GLY A 16 13.66 -17.21 3.80
C GLY A 16 13.70 -15.68 3.92
N LEU A 17 14.44 -15.01 3.03
CA LEU A 17 14.54 -13.55 3.01
C LEU A 17 13.41 -12.98 2.15
N PRO A 18 12.67 -11.98 2.65
CA PRO A 18 11.70 -11.23 1.83
C PRO A 18 12.38 -10.62 0.61
N ALA A 19 11.73 -10.68 -0.56
CA ALA A 19 12.26 -10.11 -1.80
C ALA A 19 12.58 -8.60 -1.66
N LEU A 20 11.80 -7.89 -0.85
CA LEU A 20 12.02 -6.48 -0.53
C LEU A 20 13.40 -6.19 0.07
N LEU A 21 13.92 -7.07 0.95
CA LEU A 21 15.27 -6.93 1.50
C LEU A 21 16.35 -7.13 0.45
N LEU A 22 16.12 -8.02 -0.52
CA LEU A 22 17.04 -8.20 -1.64
C LEU A 22 17.07 -6.97 -2.55
N PHE A 23 15.90 -6.38 -2.87
CA PHE A 23 15.83 -5.14 -3.64
C PHE A 23 16.47 -3.96 -2.89
N LEU A 24 16.25 -3.86 -1.58
CA LEU A 24 16.93 -2.85 -0.75
C LEU A 24 18.46 -3.03 -0.80
N GLY A 25 18.95 -4.25 -0.62
CA GLY A 25 20.38 -4.56 -0.71
C GLY A 25 20.97 -4.21 -2.08
N VAL A 26 20.28 -4.53 -3.16
CA VAL A 26 20.68 -4.13 -4.53
C VAL A 26 20.69 -2.60 -4.64
N GLY A 27 19.65 -1.91 -4.15
CA GLY A 27 19.61 -0.44 -4.15
C GLY A 27 20.79 0.19 -3.39
N MET A 28 21.15 -0.37 -2.23
CA MET A 28 22.31 0.09 -1.45
C MET A 28 23.62 -0.15 -2.20
N LEU A 29 23.80 -1.30 -2.87
CA LEU A 29 24.99 -1.60 -3.66
C LEU A 29 25.18 -0.65 -4.85
N PHE A 30 24.08 -0.24 -5.50
CA PHE A 30 24.13 0.69 -6.62
C PHE A 30 24.13 2.16 -6.17
N GLY A 31 23.73 2.46 -4.95
CA GLY A 31 23.62 3.82 -4.40
C GLY A 31 24.94 4.54 -4.23
N SER A 32 24.88 5.74 -3.63
CA SER A 32 26.02 6.63 -3.39
C SER A 32 27.14 5.99 -2.59
N ASP A 33 26.80 5.12 -1.64
CA ASP A 33 27.76 4.45 -0.74
C ASP A 33 28.35 3.17 -1.35
N GLY A 34 27.81 2.69 -2.49
CA GLY A 34 28.29 1.54 -3.23
C GLY A 34 28.97 1.90 -4.53
N LEU A 35 28.27 1.70 -5.67
CA LEU A 35 28.80 1.98 -7.01
C LEU A 35 28.75 3.47 -7.40
N GLY A 36 28.27 4.33 -6.52
CA GLY A 36 28.32 5.78 -6.70
C GLY A 36 27.21 6.36 -7.59
N ILE A 37 26.14 5.61 -7.86
CA ILE A 37 24.99 6.15 -8.59
C ILE A 37 24.23 7.09 -7.66
N GLN A 38 24.26 8.37 -7.97
CA GLN A 38 23.57 9.39 -7.18
C GLN A 38 22.13 9.52 -7.64
N PHE A 39 21.18 9.16 -6.77
CA PHE A 39 19.76 9.41 -6.93
C PHE A 39 19.28 10.31 -5.77
N SER A 40 19.54 11.61 -5.90
CA SER A 40 19.31 12.61 -4.83
C SER A 40 18.12 13.55 -5.15
N ASN A 41 17.16 13.10 -5.94
CA ASN A 41 15.97 13.88 -6.29
C ASN A 41 14.74 13.37 -5.51
N PRO A 42 14.35 13.99 -4.36
CA PRO A 42 13.22 13.56 -3.56
C PRO A 42 11.88 13.56 -4.33
N SER A 43 11.68 14.54 -5.22
CA SER A 43 10.45 14.64 -6.02
C SER A 43 10.32 13.49 -7.02
N ALA A 44 11.43 13.11 -7.66
CA ALA A 44 11.44 11.93 -8.54
C ALA A 44 11.23 10.64 -7.76
N ALA A 45 11.84 10.50 -6.57
CA ALA A 45 11.64 9.35 -5.69
C ALA A 45 10.18 9.25 -5.23
N GLN A 46 9.58 10.38 -4.84
CA GLN A 46 8.16 10.44 -4.46
C GLN A 46 7.25 10.05 -5.63
N PHE A 47 7.52 10.55 -6.84
CA PHE A 47 6.73 10.23 -8.02
C PHE A 47 6.80 8.73 -8.38
N ILE A 48 7.99 8.14 -8.39
CA ILE A 48 8.18 6.72 -8.65
C ILE A 48 7.50 5.89 -7.57
N GLY A 49 7.66 6.25 -6.29
CA GLY A 49 7.00 5.59 -5.17
C GLY A 49 5.47 5.65 -5.27
N MET A 50 4.92 6.79 -5.67
CA MET A 50 3.49 6.97 -5.91
C MET A 50 2.97 6.03 -7.00
N LEU A 51 3.66 5.94 -8.13
CA LEU A 51 3.28 5.04 -9.21
C LEU A 51 3.35 3.58 -8.76
N ALA A 52 4.46 3.18 -8.13
CA ALA A 52 4.67 1.81 -7.66
C ALA A 52 3.61 1.41 -6.63
N LEU A 53 3.37 2.23 -5.61
CA LEU A 53 2.38 1.95 -4.56
C LEU A 53 0.95 1.91 -5.12
N SER A 54 0.62 2.77 -6.08
CA SER A 54 -0.69 2.73 -6.75
C SER A 54 -0.91 1.41 -7.50
N ILE A 55 0.11 0.89 -8.20
CA ILE A 55 0.04 -0.41 -8.88
C ILE A 55 -0.12 -1.54 -7.87
N ILE A 56 0.68 -1.55 -6.81
CA ILE A 56 0.65 -2.58 -5.77
C ILE A 56 -0.72 -2.62 -5.09
N LEU A 57 -1.25 -1.47 -4.67
CA LEU A 57 -2.54 -1.38 -4.00
C LEU A 57 -3.70 -1.76 -4.93
N PHE A 58 -3.67 -1.34 -6.20
CA PHE A 58 -4.69 -1.71 -7.18
C PHE A 58 -4.70 -3.22 -7.43
N SER A 59 -3.52 -3.81 -7.64
CA SER A 59 -3.37 -5.26 -7.82
C SER A 59 -3.80 -6.02 -6.57
N GLY A 60 -3.36 -5.62 -5.38
CA GLY A 60 -3.78 -6.22 -4.11
C GLY A 60 -5.29 -6.14 -3.89
N GLY A 61 -5.91 -5.00 -4.25
CA GLY A 61 -7.35 -4.84 -4.23
C GLY A 61 -8.05 -5.80 -5.20
N MET A 62 -7.53 -5.98 -6.42
CA MET A 62 -8.08 -6.91 -7.41
C MET A 62 -8.02 -8.37 -6.96
N ASP A 63 -6.96 -8.76 -6.27
CA ASP A 63 -6.76 -10.13 -5.77
C ASP A 63 -7.62 -10.43 -4.54
N THR A 64 -8.07 -9.40 -3.83
CA THR A 64 -8.87 -9.52 -2.61
C THR A 64 -10.31 -9.91 -2.93
N LYS A 65 -10.74 -11.07 -2.45
CA LYS A 65 -12.11 -11.56 -2.66
C LYS A 65 -13.06 -10.98 -1.62
N VAL A 66 -14.01 -10.17 -2.06
CA VAL A 66 -15.03 -9.54 -1.18
C VAL A 66 -15.79 -10.59 -0.35
N ALA A 67 -16.06 -11.77 -0.89
CA ALA A 67 -16.74 -12.84 -0.15
C ALA A 67 -15.95 -13.31 1.08
N GLU A 68 -14.62 -13.33 1.01
CA GLU A 68 -13.73 -13.71 2.11
C GLU A 68 -13.54 -12.55 3.11
N VAL A 69 -13.53 -11.31 2.61
CA VAL A 69 -13.31 -10.09 3.41
C VAL A 69 -14.58 -9.63 4.14
N LYS A 70 -15.75 -9.75 3.52
CA LYS A 70 -17.02 -9.26 4.08
C LYS A 70 -17.27 -9.67 5.55
N PRO A 71 -17.03 -10.95 5.95
CA PRO A 71 -17.27 -11.36 7.35
C PRO A 71 -16.28 -10.78 8.36
N ILE A 72 -15.15 -10.24 7.91
CA ILE A 72 -14.04 -9.73 8.74
C ILE A 72 -13.76 -8.24 8.48
N ALA A 73 -14.59 -7.59 7.66
CA ALA A 73 -14.36 -6.20 7.23
C ALA A 73 -14.26 -5.23 8.41
N SER A 74 -15.08 -5.39 9.45
CA SER A 74 -15.03 -4.55 10.63
C SER A 74 -13.71 -4.69 11.39
N GLN A 75 -13.23 -5.94 11.56
CA GLN A 75 -11.95 -6.20 12.21
C GLN A 75 -10.78 -5.63 11.39
N GLY A 76 -10.78 -5.86 10.07
CA GLY A 76 -9.76 -5.33 9.18
C GLY A 76 -9.70 -3.80 9.16
N VAL A 77 -10.84 -3.13 9.10
CA VAL A 77 -10.91 -1.66 9.17
C VAL A 77 -10.41 -1.13 10.52
N VAL A 78 -10.81 -1.75 11.63
CA VAL A 78 -10.34 -1.37 12.97
C VAL A 78 -8.82 -1.53 13.08
N LEU A 79 -8.27 -2.64 12.61
CA LEU A 79 -6.82 -2.88 12.63
C LEU A 79 -6.07 -1.89 11.74
N ALA A 80 -6.57 -1.64 10.52
CA ALA A 80 -5.96 -0.73 9.57
C ALA A 80 -6.05 0.76 10.00
N THR A 81 -6.95 1.12 10.90
CA THR A 81 -7.11 2.51 11.38
C THR A 81 -6.63 2.66 12.82
N LEU A 82 -7.37 2.12 13.78
CA LEU A 82 -7.01 2.23 15.21
C LEU A 82 -5.72 1.46 15.53
N GLY A 83 -5.45 0.35 14.84
CA GLY A 83 -4.19 -0.40 14.97
C GLY A 83 -3.00 0.44 14.56
N VAL A 84 -3.06 1.10 13.40
CA VAL A 84 -2.00 2.01 12.92
C VAL A 84 -1.81 3.19 13.86
N LEU A 85 -2.90 3.81 14.35
CA LEU A 85 -2.81 4.89 15.34
C LEU A 85 -2.15 4.40 16.64
N ALA A 86 -2.59 3.26 17.19
CA ALA A 86 -2.02 2.69 18.40
C ALA A 86 -0.53 2.37 18.24
N THR A 87 -0.16 1.74 17.12
CA THR A 87 1.25 1.44 16.78
C THR A 87 2.07 2.73 16.72
N THR A 88 1.55 3.77 16.05
CA THR A 88 2.23 5.06 15.93
C THR A 88 2.43 5.72 17.31
N PHE A 89 1.41 5.74 18.15
CA PHE A 89 1.53 6.36 19.47
C PHE A 89 2.43 5.57 20.42
N ILE A 90 2.32 4.25 20.45
CA ILE A 90 3.16 3.39 21.30
C ILE A 90 4.63 3.46 20.86
N THR A 91 4.87 3.26 19.56
CA THR A 91 6.24 3.28 19.00
C THR A 91 6.82 4.69 19.07
N GLY A 92 6.06 5.73 18.77
CA GLY A 92 6.50 7.12 18.87
C GLY A 92 6.80 7.53 20.29
N GLY A 93 5.98 7.11 21.25
CA GLY A 93 6.24 7.33 22.69
C GLY A 93 7.51 6.61 23.14
N PHE A 94 7.74 5.39 22.68
CA PHE A 94 8.98 4.65 22.95
C PHE A 94 10.20 5.34 22.34
N ILE A 95 10.11 5.78 21.08
CA ILE A 95 11.17 6.53 20.39
C ILE A 95 11.50 7.81 21.15
N TYR A 96 10.47 8.60 21.53
CA TYR A 96 10.65 9.83 22.30
C TYR A 96 11.36 9.57 23.63
N TRP A 97 10.92 8.56 24.37
CA TRP A 97 11.56 8.15 25.62
C TRP A 97 13.02 7.70 25.40
N LEU A 98 13.27 6.86 24.39
CA LEU A 98 14.59 6.34 24.07
C LEU A 98 15.58 7.48 23.72
N PHE A 99 15.15 8.39 22.84
CA PHE A 99 16.00 9.54 22.46
C PHE A 99 16.15 10.55 23.59
N GLY A 100 15.20 10.61 24.52
CA GLY A 100 15.36 11.35 25.78
C GLY A 100 16.52 10.86 26.65
N LEU A 101 16.82 9.55 26.64
CA LEU A 101 18.00 8.98 27.32
C LEU A 101 19.33 9.37 26.65
N PHE A 102 19.31 9.59 25.35
CA PHE A 102 20.49 9.95 24.55
C PHE A 102 20.50 11.45 24.17
N GLY A 103 19.75 12.28 24.88
CA GLY A 103 19.52 13.70 24.56
C GLY A 103 20.77 14.58 24.44
N LYS A 104 21.92 14.05 24.81
CA LYS A 104 23.23 14.70 24.58
C LYS A 104 23.68 14.66 23.09
N TYR A 105 23.20 13.69 22.32
CA TYR A 105 23.64 13.46 20.95
C TYR A 105 22.57 13.77 19.91
N VAL A 106 21.33 13.38 20.19
CA VAL A 106 20.17 13.59 19.31
C VAL A 106 18.95 13.89 20.15
N THR A 107 18.24 14.95 19.83
CA THR A 107 16.96 15.30 20.44
C THR A 107 15.87 15.24 19.40
N LEU A 108 14.81 14.49 19.67
CA LEU A 108 13.60 14.47 18.87
C LEU A 108 12.46 15.02 19.71
N THR A 109 11.68 15.90 19.13
CA THR A 109 10.40 16.33 19.74
C THR A 109 9.39 15.19 19.67
N PHE A 110 8.35 15.26 20.49
CA PHE A 110 7.29 14.25 20.48
C PHE A 110 6.61 14.10 19.10
N PRO A 111 6.25 15.18 18.37
CA PRO A 111 5.72 15.08 17.02
C PRO A 111 6.68 14.43 16.00
N GLU A 112 7.98 14.72 16.07
CA GLU A 112 8.99 14.09 15.21
C GLU A 112 9.14 12.58 15.49
N SER A 113 9.04 12.20 16.76
CA SER A 113 9.04 10.79 17.16
C SER A 113 7.79 10.07 16.66
N LEU A 114 6.62 10.72 16.69
CA LEU A 114 5.38 10.22 16.10
C LEU A 114 5.49 10.11 14.58
N LEU A 115 6.13 11.08 13.92
CA LEU A 115 6.35 11.04 12.47
C LEU A 115 7.20 9.83 12.07
N LEU A 116 8.30 9.58 12.77
CA LEU A 116 9.14 8.40 12.53
C LEU A 116 8.35 7.11 12.74
N ALA A 117 7.54 7.04 13.80
CA ALA A 117 6.69 5.89 14.08
C ALA A 117 5.58 5.70 13.03
N ALA A 118 4.98 6.78 12.52
CA ALA A 118 3.95 6.72 11.48
C ALA A 118 4.48 6.11 10.18
N VAL A 119 5.70 6.51 9.76
CA VAL A 119 6.38 5.92 8.59
C VAL A 119 6.62 4.43 8.76
N MET A 120 6.87 3.96 10.00
CA MET A 120 7.14 2.56 10.33
C MET A 120 5.88 1.75 10.64
N SER A 121 4.70 2.37 10.69
CA SER A 121 3.46 1.74 11.18
C SER A 121 2.75 0.88 10.15
N SER A 122 3.12 0.99 8.88
CA SER A 122 2.62 0.10 7.81
C SER A 122 3.25 -1.29 7.93
N THR A 123 2.45 -2.33 7.69
CA THR A 123 2.85 -3.74 7.71
C THR A 123 2.70 -4.36 6.33
N ASP A 124 3.58 -5.31 6.00
CA ASP A 124 3.56 -6.03 4.72
C ASP A 124 3.19 -7.51 4.92
N SER A 125 1.95 -7.85 4.62
CA SER A 125 1.46 -9.23 4.71
C SER A 125 2.12 -10.15 3.68
N ALA A 126 2.56 -9.65 2.52
CA ALA A 126 3.19 -10.48 1.50
C ALA A 126 4.52 -11.06 1.99
N SER A 127 5.32 -10.26 2.69
CA SER A 127 6.56 -10.71 3.35
C SER A 127 6.26 -11.76 4.42
N VAL A 128 5.22 -11.55 5.24
CA VAL A 128 4.80 -12.52 6.27
C VAL A 128 4.43 -13.86 5.63
N PHE A 129 3.59 -13.84 4.60
CA PHE A 129 3.18 -15.07 3.89
C PHE A 129 4.35 -15.77 3.19
N SER A 130 5.29 -15.02 2.65
CA SER A 130 6.52 -15.57 2.06
C SER A 130 7.32 -16.36 3.10
N ILE A 131 7.54 -15.78 4.28
CA ILE A 131 8.26 -16.43 5.38
C ILE A 131 7.51 -17.66 5.90
N LEU A 132 6.20 -17.55 6.13
CA LEU A 132 5.39 -18.67 6.63
C LEU A 132 5.39 -19.84 5.64
N ARG A 133 5.24 -19.56 4.35
CA ARG A 133 5.31 -20.58 3.29
C ARG A 133 6.68 -21.26 3.22
N SER A 134 7.77 -20.52 3.36
CA SER A 134 9.12 -21.08 3.34
C SER A 134 9.37 -22.05 4.50
N LYS A 135 8.64 -21.88 5.62
CA LYS A 135 8.72 -22.73 6.81
C LYS A 135 7.61 -23.80 6.88
N GLY A 136 6.75 -23.92 5.86
CA GLY A 136 5.64 -24.86 5.84
C GLY A 136 4.56 -24.56 6.88
N VAL A 137 4.48 -23.34 7.39
CA VAL A 137 3.48 -22.90 8.37
C VAL A 137 2.27 -22.33 7.63
N TYR A 138 1.10 -22.86 7.94
CA TYR A 138 -0.18 -22.40 7.37
C TYR A 138 -0.99 -21.66 8.41
N LEU A 139 -1.58 -20.54 8.01
CA LEU A 139 -2.50 -19.78 8.84
C LEU A 139 -3.87 -20.47 8.86
N LYS A 140 -4.43 -20.59 10.05
CA LYS A 140 -5.75 -21.19 10.26
C LYS A 140 -6.87 -20.18 9.96
N GLU A 141 -8.02 -20.71 9.55
CA GLU A 141 -9.29 -19.98 9.42
C GLU A 141 -9.19 -18.70 8.56
N ARG A 142 -9.64 -17.56 9.13
CA ARG A 142 -9.75 -16.28 8.46
C ARG A 142 -8.56 -15.36 8.68
N LEU A 143 -7.47 -15.84 9.29
CA LEU A 143 -6.30 -14.99 9.57
C LEU A 143 -5.64 -14.48 8.30
N ARG A 144 -5.59 -15.29 7.26
CA ARG A 144 -5.00 -14.86 5.99
C ARG A 144 -5.77 -13.72 5.34
N PRO A 145 -7.10 -13.82 5.09
CA PRO A 145 -7.87 -12.68 4.57
C PRO A 145 -7.83 -11.45 5.48
N THR A 146 -7.74 -11.63 6.81
CA THR A 146 -7.64 -10.51 7.76
C THR A 146 -6.33 -9.74 7.58
N LEU A 147 -5.20 -10.46 7.46
CA LEU A 147 -3.89 -9.85 7.24
C LEU A 147 -3.78 -9.21 5.85
N GLU A 148 -4.37 -9.82 4.82
CA GLU A 148 -4.41 -9.24 3.48
C GLU A 148 -5.22 -7.93 3.46
N LEU A 149 -6.37 -7.90 4.13
CA LEU A 149 -7.21 -6.71 4.24
C LEU A 149 -6.54 -5.62 5.08
N GLU A 150 -5.96 -6.00 6.22
CA GLU A 150 -5.26 -5.09 7.12
C GLU A 150 -4.08 -4.43 6.39
N SER A 151 -3.20 -5.22 5.79
CA SER A 151 -2.02 -4.73 5.08
C SER A 151 -2.36 -3.86 3.86
N GLY A 152 -3.37 -4.22 3.07
CA GLY A 152 -3.80 -3.39 1.94
C GLY A 152 -4.48 -2.07 2.34
N SER A 153 -4.94 -1.98 3.59
CA SER A 153 -5.66 -0.80 4.10
C SER A 153 -4.82 0.05 5.07
N ASN A 154 -3.79 -0.50 5.69
CA ASN A 154 -2.93 0.24 6.63
C ASN A 154 -1.96 1.20 5.92
N ASP A 155 -1.49 0.86 4.71
CA ASP A 155 -0.63 1.73 3.90
C ASP A 155 -1.25 3.11 3.64
N PRO A 156 -2.50 3.22 3.14
CA PRO A 156 -3.19 4.49 3.03
C PRO A 156 -3.28 5.26 4.34
N MET A 157 -3.51 4.57 5.46
CA MET A 157 -3.62 5.20 6.78
C MET A 157 -2.27 5.71 7.28
N ALA A 158 -1.22 4.91 7.19
CA ALA A 158 0.15 5.28 7.56
C ALA A 158 0.64 6.49 6.74
N TYR A 159 0.38 6.49 5.43
CA TYR A 159 0.69 7.61 4.55
C TYR A 159 -0.02 8.91 4.97
N MET A 160 -1.33 8.83 5.20
CA MET A 160 -2.11 9.99 5.65
C MET A 160 -1.59 10.55 6.98
N LEU A 161 -1.33 9.67 7.94
CA LEU A 161 -0.83 10.05 9.25
C LEU A 161 0.55 10.71 9.15
N THR A 162 1.41 10.19 8.27
CA THR A 162 2.71 10.78 7.96
C THR A 162 2.57 12.20 7.41
N LEU A 163 1.72 12.41 6.39
CA LEU A 163 1.49 13.73 5.82
C LEU A 163 0.88 14.71 6.83
N LEU A 164 -0.03 14.25 7.66
CA LEU A 164 -0.66 15.05 8.70
C LEU A 164 0.36 15.51 9.75
N LEU A 165 1.25 14.62 10.18
CA LEU A 165 2.32 14.94 11.12
C LEU A 165 3.36 15.88 10.51
N ILE A 166 3.69 15.74 9.22
CA ILE A 166 4.54 16.71 8.51
C ILE A 166 3.88 18.09 8.50
N ALA A 167 2.60 18.17 8.14
CA ALA A 167 1.86 19.43 8.14
C ALA A 167 1.78 20.06 9.54
N TYR A 168 1.56 19.23 10.57
CA TYR A 168 1.57 19.68 11.99
C TYR A 168 2.91 20.28 12.38
N ILE A 169 4.01 19.61 12.06
CA ILE A 169 5.37 20.09 12.41
C ILE A 169 5.68 21.39 11.64
N GLN A 170 5.35 21.46 10.34
CA GLN A 170 5.63 22.63 9.50
C GLN A 170 4.79 23.85 9.89
N SER A 171 3.56 23.66 10.35
CA SER A 171 2.68 24.77 10.77
C SER A 171 2.94 25.28 12.20
N GLY A 172 3.83 24.62 12.95
CA GLY A 172 4.07 24.94 14.36
C GLY A 172 2.93 24.51 15.29
N GLY A 173 2.01 23.69 14.83
CA GLY A 173 0.88 23.13 15.55
C GLY A 173 -0.44 23.26 14.79
N MET A 174 -1.24 22.24 14.81
CA MET A 174 -2.58 22.18 14.23
C MET A 174 -3.59 21.83 15.33
N ASN A 175 -4.81 22.35 15.21
CA ASN A 175 -5.87 21.96 16.13
C ASN A 175 -6.20 20.46 15.92
N ILE A 176 -6.24 19.69 17.01
CA ILE A 176 -6.50 18.25 16.97
C ILE A 176 -7.84 17.90 16.29
N TRP A 177 -8.83 18.79 16.40
CA TRP A 177 -10.12 18.63 15.73
C TRP A 177 -10.02 18.79 14.22
N GLU A 178 -9.23 19.75 13.76
CA GLU A 178 -8.95 19.94 12.32
C GLU A 178 -8.20 18.74 11.75
N ALA A 179 -7.22 18.22 12.50
CA ALA A 179 -6.50 17.02 12.13
C ALA A 179 -7.42 15.79 12.01
N GLY A 180 -8.26 15.56 13.03
CA GLY A 180 -9.22 14.47 13.02
C GLY A 180 -10.27 14.59 11.91
N LEU A 181 -10.80 15.79 11.70
CA LEU A 181 -11.74 16.06 10.60
C LEU A 181 -11.09 15.83 9.23
N SER A 182 -9.85 16.26 9.05
CA SER A 182 -9.11 16.03 7.81
C SER A 182 -8.95 14.54 7.51
N LEU A 183 -8.61 13.72 8.52
CA LEU A 183 -8.53 12.26 8.37
C LEU A 183 -9.86 11.66 7.93
N VAL A 184 -10.97 12.03 8.60
CA VAL A 184 -12.30 11.53 8.26
C VAL A 184 -12.71 11.91 6.84
N ILE A 185 -12.48 13.16 6.44
CA ILE A 185 -12.77 13.64 5.07
C ILE A 185 -11.95 12.84 4.05
N GLN A 186 -10.64 12.72 4.25
CA GLN A 186 -9.76 12.02 3.31
C GLN A 186 -10.14 10.56 3.15
N LEU A 187 -10.46 9.86 4.26
CA LEU A 187 -10.92 8.47 4.22
C LEU A 187 -12.27 8.33 3.52
N SER A 188 -13.23 9.20 3.84
CA SER A 188 -14.58 9.15 3.26
C SER A 188 -14.55 9.45 1.77
N VAL A 189 -13.88 10.53 1.36
CA VAL A 189 -13.74 10.90 -0.05
C VAL A 189 -12.98 9.83 -0.82
N GLY A 190 -11.90 9.29 -0.23
CA GLY A 190 -11.13 8.19 -0.82
C GLY A 190 -11.98 6.95 -1.07
N ALA A 191 -12.77 6.53 -0.07
CA ALA A 191 -13.63 5.36 -0.18
C ALA A 191 -14.73 5.55 -1.24
N ILE A 192 -15.41 6.68 -1.22
CA ILE A 192 -16.50 6.99 -2.18
C ILE A 192 -15.95 7.10 -3.61
N ALA A 193 -14.88 7.86 -3.80
CA ALA A 193 -14.24 8.03 -5.10
C ALA A 193 -13.73 6.70 -5.67
N GLY A 194 -13.06 5.89 -4.85
CA GLY A 194 -12.58 4.58 -5.25
C GLY A 194 -13.71 3.64 -5.69
N PHE A 195 -14.81 3.62 -4.95
CA PHE A 195 -16.00 2.84 -5.31
C PHE A 195 -16.63 3.31 -6.62
N LEU A 196 -16.84 4.62 -6.79
CA LEU A 196 -17.48 5.19 -7.98
C LEU A 196 -16.59 5.03 -9.22
N LEU A 197 -15.29 5.33 -9.11
CA LEU A 197 -14.36 5.21 -10.23
C LEU A 197 -14.08 3.75 -10.58
N GLY A 198 -14.02 2.84 -9.59
CA GLY A 198 -13.97 1.41 -9.83
C GLY A 198 -15.20 0.88 -10.57
N ARG A 199 -16.41 1.33 -10.20
CA ARG A 199 -17.65 1.01 -10.93
C ARG A 199 -17.62 1.56 -12.36
N LEU A 200 -17.17 2.80 -12.54
CA LEU A 200 -17.01 3.40 -13.86
C LEU A 200 -16.03 2.60 -14.72
N ALA A 201 -14.90 2.20 -14.16
CA ALA A 201 -13.93 1.36 -14.87
C ALA A 201 -14.55 0.04 -15.33
N VAL A 202 -15.31 -0.65 -14.46
CA VAL A 202 -16.01 -1.89 -14.82
C VAL A 202 -17.00 -1.66 -15.96
N LEU A 203 -17.74 -0.56 -15.94
CA LEU A 203 -18.68 -0.21 -17.02
C LEU A 203 -17.94 0.04 -18.35
N ILE A 204 -16.84 0.77 -18.29
CA ILE A 204 -15.98 1.04 -19.45
C ILE A 204 -15.42 -0.27 -20.02
N ILE A 205 -14.81 -1.09 -19.18
CA ILE A 205 -14.19 -2.38 -19.57
C ILE A 205 -15.23 -3.32 -20.22
N ASN A 206 -16.44 -3.40 -19.67
CA ASN A 206 -17.48 -4.25 -20.20
C ASN A 206 -18.13 -3.71 -21.50
N LYS A 207 -18.02 -2.40 -21.75
CA LYS A 207 -18.62 -1.75 -22.92
C LYS A 207 -17.64 -1.65 -24.10
N ILE A 208 -16.35 -1.61 -23.80
CA ILE A 208 -15.29 -1.55 -24.82
C ILE A 208 -14.99 -2.98 -25.23
N ASP A 209 -15.23 -3.28 -26.52
CA ASP A 209 -14.74 -4.51 -27.17
C ASP A 209 -13.38 -4.20 -27.77
N ILE A 210 -12.33 -4.70 -27.09
CA ILE A 210 -10.95 -4.44 -27.54
C ILE A 210 -10.45 -5.72 -28.20
N ASP A 211 -10.23 -5.66 -29.52
CA ASP A 211 -9.71 -6.80 -30.30
C ASP A 211 -8.34 -7.30 -29.82
N ASN A 212 -7.55 -6.41 -29.20
CA ASN A 212 -6.21 -6.75 -28.70
C ASN A 212 -6.22 -6.90 -27.16
N GLU A 213 -6.20 -8.15 -26.71
CA GLU A 213 -6.19 -8.50 -25.27
C GLU A 213 -5.07 -7.81 -24.47
N SER A 214 -3.94 -7.47 -25.11
CA SER A 214 -2.82 -6.80 -24.45
C SER A 214 -3.12 -5.36 -23.99
N LEU A 215 -4.21 -4.74 -24.45
CA LEU A 215 -4.61 -3.41 -24.04
C LEU A 215 -5.35 -3.37 -22.71
N TYR A 216 -5.91 -4.50 -22.26
CA TYR A 216 -6.61 -4.54 -20.94
C TYR A 216 -5.70 -4.20 -19.75
N PRO A 217 -4.45 -4.71 -19.64
CA PRO A 217 -3.54 -4.30 -18.60
C PRO A 217 -3.24 -2.80 -18.59
N ILE A 218 -3.11 -2.20 -19.78
CA ILE A 218 -2.89 -0.75 -19.92
C ILE A 218 -4.11 0.03 -19.41
N LEU A 219 -5.32 -0.42 -19.72
CA LEU A 219 -6.56 0.18 -19.23
C LEU A 219 -6.67 0.07 -17.70
N LEU A 220 -6.24 -1.04 -17.11
CA LEU A 220 -6.19 -1.21 -15.65
C LEU A 220 -5.19 -0.25 -15.00
N LEU A 221 -3.98 -0.12 -15.56
CA LEU A 221 -2.99 0.85 -15.09
C LEU A 221 -3.50 2.29 -15.20
N ALA A 222 -4.11 2.64 -16.34
CA ALA A 222 -4.74 3.95 -16.52
C ALA A 222 -5.84 4.19 -15.48
N THR A 223 -6.65 3.18 -15.17
CA THR A 223 -7.68 3.26 -14.13
C THR A 223 -7.07 3.53 -12.75
N ALA A 224 -5.98 2.82 -12.39
CA ALA A 224 -5.31 3.02 -11.11
C ALA A 224 -4.77 4.46 -10.98
N PHE A 225 -4.04 4.94 -11.97
CA PHE A 225 -3.46 6.29 -11.93
C PHE A 225 -4.51 7.40 -12.01
N PHE A 226 -5.54 7.22 -12.85
CA PHE A 226 -6.64 8.16 -12.92
C PHE A 226 -7.41 8.25 -11.59
N THR A 227 -7.68 7.10 -10.97
CA THR A 227 -8.34 7.03 -9.66
C THR A 227 -7.53 7.77 -8.59
N PHE A 228 -6.21 7.52 -8.55
CA PHE A 228 -5.33 8.22 -7.64
C PHE A 228 -5.39 9.74 -7.85
N ALA A 229 -5.16 10.19 -9.07
CA ALA A 229 -5.09 11.62 -9.40
C ALA A 229 -6.43 12.33 -9.14
N ALA A 230 -7.54 11.79 -9.64
CA ALA A 230 -8.87 12.38 -9.46
C ALA A 230 -9.26 12.48 -7.98
N THR A 231 -8.99 11.44 -7.19
CA THR A 231 -9.29 11.44 -5.76
C THR A 231 -8.44 12.45 -5.00
N THR A 232 -7.15 12.54 -5.32
CA THR A 232 -6.24 13.51 -4.68
C THR A 232 -6.64 14.95 -4.99
N LEU A 233 -7.09 15.24 -6.21
CA LEU A 233 -7.65 16.54 -6.58
C LEU A 233 -8.89 16.91 -5.75
N CYS A 234 -9.70 15.91 -5.38
CA CYS A 234 -10.86 16.08 -4.49
C CYS A 234 -10.48 16.08 -3.00
N LYS A 235 -9.20 16.20 -2.65
CA LYS A 235 -8.68 16.14 -1.27
C LYS A 235 -9.00 14.83 -0.54
N GLY A 236 -9.23 13.74 -1.27
CA GLY A 236 -9.40 12.39 -0.74
C GLY A 236 -8.07 11.63 -0.71
N ASN A 237 -8.03 10.52 0.03
CA ASN A 237 -6.89 9.61 0.01
C ASN A 237 -6.87 8.80 -1.29
N GLY A 238 -5.94 9.15 -2.21
CA GLY A 238 -5.79 8.51 -3.51
C GLY A 238 -5.41 7.02 -3.40
N TYR A 239 -4.59 6.64 -2.44
CA TYR A 239 -4.18 5.25 -2.24
C TYR A 239 -5.33 4.36 -1.78
N LEU A 240 -6.14 4.84 -0.82
CA LEU A 240 -7.36 4.13 -0.40
C LEU A 240 -8.33 3.98 -1.57
N ALA A 241 -8.49 5.04 -2.37
CA ALA A 241 -9.35 4.99 -3.55
C ALA A 241 -8.88 3.97 -4.58
N VAL A 242 -7.58 3.90 -4.84
CA VAL A 242 -6.98 2.94 -5.77
C VAL A 242 -7.19 1.51 -5.28
N TYR A 243 -6.97 1.23 -3.99
CA TYR A 243 -7.23 -0.08 -3.40
C TYR A 243 -8.69 -0.51 -3.54
N ILE A 244 -9.63 0.40 -3.20
CA ILE A 244 -11.07 0.13 -3.31
C ILE A 244 -11.50 -0.04 -4.79
N ALA A 245 -10.95 0.76 -5.70
CA ALA A 245 -11.21 0.61 -7.13
C ALA A 245 -10.72 -0.76 -7.64
N GLY A 246 -9.53 -1.20 -7.23
CA GLY A 246 -9.03 -2.55 -7.49
C GLY A 246 -9.96 -3.63 -6.96
N LEU A 247 -10.42 -3.49 -5.71
CA LEU A 247 -11.38 -4.41 -5.08
C LEU A 247 -12.70 -4.51 -5.88
N VAL A 248 -13.22 -3.38 -6.35
CA VAL A 248 -14.44 -3.34 -7.17
C VAL A 248 -14.22 -4.01 -8.51
N VAL A 249 -13.12 -3.72 -9.20
CA VAL A 249 -12.78 -4.29 -10.51
C VAL A 249 -12.53 -5.80 -10.40
N GLY A 250 -11.75 -6.25 -9.42
CA GLY A 250 -11.40 -7.66 -9.22
C GLY A 250 -12.58 -8.56 -8.89
N ASN A 251 -13.62 -8.00 -8.23
CA ASN A 251 -14.83 -8.74 -7.85
C ASN A 251 -16.01 -8.53 -8.81
N ALA A 252 -15.85 -7.72 -9.86
CA ALA A 252 -16.90 -7.51 -10.85
C ALA A 252 -17.00 -8.70 -11.81
N LYS A 253 -18.20 -8.88 -12.38
CA LYS A 253 -18.40 -9.76 -13.53
C LYS A 253 -17.92 -9.03 -14.78
N ILE A 254 -16.71 -9.39 -15.21
CA ILE A 254 -16.09 -8.83 -16.41
C ILE A 254 -16.18 -9.88 -17.51
N VAL A 255 -16.71 -9.49 -18.68
CA VAL A 255 -16.93 -10.38 -19.82
C VAL A 255 -15.61 -10.98 -20.32
N HIS A 256 -14.53 -10.21 -20.29
CA HIS A 256 -13.19 -10.59 -20.74
C HIS A 256 -12.23 -11.00 -19.59
N LYS A 257 -12.75 -11.57 -18.50
CA LYS A 257 -11.98 -11.90 -17.29
C LYS A 257 -10.79 -12.83 -17.53
N LYS A 258 -10.85 -13.73 -18.52
CA LYS A 258 -9.75 -14.64 -18.85
C LYS A 258 -8.52 -13.91 -19.37
N SER A 259 -8.72 -12.85 -20.14
CA SER A 259 -7.64 -12.04 -20.72
C SER A 259 -6.99 -11.10 -19.69
N MET A 260 -7.72 -10.70 -18.66
CA MET A 260 -7.25 -9.72 -17.67
C MET A 260 -6.43 -10.35 -16.55
N GLY A 261 -6.87 -11.48 -15.99
CA GLY A 261 -6.23 -12.08 -14.83
C GLY A 261 -4.87 -12.72 -15.16
N THR A 262 -4.79 -13.46 -16.25
CA THR A 262 -3.55 -14.12 -16.67
C THR A 262 -2.51 -13.13 -17.17
N VAL A 263 -2.92 -12.12 -17.92
CA VAL A 263 -1.99 -11.19 -18.57
C VAL A 263 -1.48 -10.10 -17.59
N PHE A 264 -2.31 -9.64 -16.66
CA PHE A 264 -1.90 -8.61 -15.70
C PHE A 264 -0.92 -9.17 -14.66
N LEU A 265 -1.23 -10.34 -14.10
CA LEU A 265 -0.40 -10.98 -13.07
C LEU A 265 0.86 -11.65 -13.63
N GLU A 266 0.80 -12.26 -14.82
CA GLU A 266 1.95 -12.93 -15.46
C GLU A 266 2.99 -11.96 -16.06
N ARG A 267 2.61 -10.71 -16.36
CA ARG A 267 3.55 -9.72 -16.94
C ARG A 267 4.10 -8.71 -15.94
N ILE A 268 3.52 -8.58 -14.76
CA ILE A 268 3.99 -7.66 -13.72
C ILE A 268 4.70 -8.42 -12.59
N SER A 269 4.43 -9.72 -12.43
CA SER A 269 5.15 -10.63 -11.53
C SER A 269 6.38 -11.21 -12.21
#